data_a6c05a18ff822c0d17bc3610c5223df7
#
_entry.id   a6c05a18ff822c0d17bc3610c5223df7
#
_cell.length_a   1.000
_cell.length_b   1.000
_cell.length_c   1.000
_cell.angle_alpha   90.00
_cell.angle_beta   90.00
_cell.angle_gamma   90.00
#
_symmetry.space_group_name_H-M   'P 1'
#
loop_
_entity.id
_entity.type
_entity.pdbx_description
1 polymer ?
#
loop_
_entity_poly.entity_id
_entity_poly.type
_entity_poly.pdbx_seq_one_letter_code
_entity_poly.pdbx_strand_id
1 'polypeptide(L)'
;MAERVTVVAPGESFQPAGVPVTAVGELHAVIHDELPRFHNSGYRIEMGGQRLFHPGDAISETEQDVDVLFVPVSAPWAASRHLIDFARAVKAPRNVAIHDRIYSEAGSAIFDSQINMFLPKAGQEYFRLKDGQDL
;
A
#
# COMPACT_ATOMS: atom_id res chain seq x y z
N MET A 1 17.38 24.96 -5.08
CA MET A 1 16.87 23.61 -4.72
C MET A 1 15.39 23.62 -4.27
N ALA A 2 14.84 24.74 -3.84
CA ALA A 2 13.42 24.83 -3.42
C ALA A 2 12.40 24.59 -4.56
N GLU A 3 12.77 24.81 -5.80
CA GLU A 3 11.85 24.68 -6.95
C GLU A 3 11.48 23.22 -7.34
N ARG A 4 12.04 22.20 -6.65
CA ARG A 4 11.76 20.79 -6.93
C ARG A 4 10.93 20.11 -5.82
N VAL A 5 10.50 20.84 -4.83
CA VAL A 5 9.70 20.30 -3.71
C VAL A 5 8.29 20.86 -3.82
N THR A 6 7.32 19.97 -3.92
CA THR A 6 5.90 20.29 -3.82
C THR A 6 5.37 19.66 -2.55
N VAL A 7 4.76 20.47 -1.68
CA VAL A 7 4.05 20.00 -0.50
C VAL A 7 2.61 19.75 -0.90
N VAL A 8 2.08 18.58 -0.57
CA VAL A 8 0.71 18.18 -0.90
C VAL A 8 -0.03 17.82 0.39
N ALA A 9 -1.31 18.20 0.46
CA ALA A 9 -2.21 17.81 1.54
C ALA A 9 -3.04 16.57 1.14
N PRO A 10 -3.63 15.86 2.11
CA PRO A 10 -4.54 14.76 1.83
C PRO A 10 -5.68 15.18 0.90
N GLY A 11 -5.94 14.38 -0.14
CA GLY A 11 -6.94 14.65 -1.16
C GLY A 11 -6.48 15.57 -2.29
N GLU A 12 -5.34 16.22 -2.18
CA GLU A 12 -4.80 17.04 -3.26
C GLU A 12 -4.27 16.17 -4.40
N SER A 13 -4.53 16.65 -5.63
CA SER A 13 -4.02 16.02 -6.86
C SER A 13 -2.96 16.89 -7.51
N PHE A 14 -1.93 16.25 -8.05
CA PHE A 14 -0.82 16.88 -8.76
C PHE A 14 -0.33 15.98 -9.89
N GLN A 15 0.52 16.48 -10.76
CA GLN A 15 0.94 15.73 -11.97
C GLN A 15 2.47 15.77 -12.15
N PRO A 16 3.24 15.04 -11.36
CA PRO A 16 4.68 14.95 -11.56
C PRO A 16 4.98 14.25 -12.90
N ALA A 17 5.78 14.90 -13.74
CA ALA A 17 6.10 14.41 -15.08
C ALA A 17 4.86 14.02 -15.94
N GLY A 18 3.72 14.68 -15.72
CA GLY A 18 2.48 14.41 -16.45
C GLY A 18 1.68 13.20 -15.96
N VAL A 19 2.10 12.55 -14.90
CA VAL A 19 1.37 11.40 -14.29
C VAL A 19 0.40 11.93 -13.25
N PRO A 20 -0.92 11.67 -13.35
CA PRO A 20 -1.87 12.06 -12.33
C PRO A 20 -1.63 11.30 -11.02
N VAL A 21 -1.49 12.04 -9.92
CA VAL A 21 -1.28 11.50 -8.58
C VAL A 21 -2.21 12.22 -7.60
N THR A 22 -2.84 11.48 -6.71
CA THR A 22 -3.64 12.03 -5.62
C THR A 22 -3.08 11.55 -4.28
N ALA A 23 -2.86 12.46 -3.34
CA ALA A 23 -2.44 12.13 -1.99
C ALA A 23 -3.60 11.54 -1.18
N VAL A 24 -3.36 10.44 -0.46
CA VAL A 24 -4.37 9.69 0.31
C VAL A 24 -3.87 9.48 1.74
N GLY A 25 -4.69 9.87 2.71
CA GLY A 25 -4.35 9.75 4.12
C GLY A 25 -3.32 10.77 4.59
N GLU A 26 -3.15 10.88 5.89
CA GLU A 26 -2.29 11.88 6.53
C GLU A 26 -1.36 11.28 7.57
N LEU A 27 -1.73 10.15 8.15
CA LEU A 27 -1.04 9.61 9.31
C LEU A 27 -0.54 8.18 9.05
N HIS A 28 0.66 7.93 9.52
CA HIS A 28 1.25 6.60 9.65
C HIS A 28 0.34 5.69 10.48
N ALA A 29 0.38 4.40 10.27
CA ALA A 29 -0.28 3.43 11.15
C ALA A 29 0.18 3.60 12.60
N VAL A 30 -0.66 3.18 13.56
CA VAL A 30 -0.30 3.24 14.98
C VAL A 30 0.82 2.22 15.24
N ILE A 31 1.96 2.71 15.72
CA ILE A 31 3.06 1.85 16.18
C ILE A 31 2.81 1.44 17.64
N HIS A 32 2.52 2.43 18.50
CA HIS A 32 2.18 2.25 19.90
C HIS A 32 1.36 3.47 20.37
N ASP A 33 0.41 3.25 21.27
CA ASP A 33 -0.52 4.30 21.73
C ASP A 33 0.17 5.46 22.46
N GLU A 34 1.32 5.20 23.06
CA GLU A 34 2.13 6.22 23.74
C GLU A 34 3.07 7.01 22.81
N LEU A 35 3.18 6.60 21.54
CA LEU A 35 3.98 7.33 20.55
C LEU A 35 3.13 8.36 19.80
N PRO A 36 3.71 9.53 19.47
CA PRO A 36 3.01 10.47 18.62
C PRO A 36 2.75 9.85 17.25
N ARG A 37 1.62 10.20 16.63
CA ARG A 37 1.34 9.82 15.26
C ARG A 37 2.27 10.57 14.31
N PHE A 38 2.95 9.84 13.45
CA PHE A 38 3.79 10.39 12.41
C PHE A 38 2.97 10.71 11.16
N HIS A 39 3.44 11.67 10.36
CA HIS A 39 2.85 11.92 9.05
C HIS A 39 3.17 10.79 8.07
N ASN A 40 2.20 10.47 7.24
CA ASN A 40 2.33 9.55 6.11
C ASN A 40 1.42 10.04 4.99
N SER A 41 1.91 10.00 3.77
CA SER A 41 1.08 10.21 2.59
C SER A 41 1.13 8.95 1.73
N GLY A 42 -0.03 8.34 1.54
CA GLY A 42 -0.22 7.37 0.47
C GLY A 42 -0.48 8.09 -0.85
N TYR A 43 -0.34 7.39 -1.95
CA TYR A 43 -0.51 7.96 -3.29
C TYR A 43 -1.34 7.03 -4.17
N ARG A 44 -2.40 7.56 -4.73
CA ARG A 44 -3.10 6.95 -5.86
C ARG A 44 -2.51 7.53 -7.14
N ILE A 45 -2.06 6.66 -8.03
CA ILE A 45 -1.31 7.00 -9.24
C ILE A 45 -2.06 6.44 -10.44
N GLU A 46 -2.30 7.25 -11.47
CA GLU A 46 -2.89 6.79 -12.72
C GLU A 46 -1.81 6.66 -13.79
N MET A 47 -1.46 5.43 -14.15
CA MET A 47 -0.38 5.16 -15.09
C MET A 47 -0.70 3.95 -15.97
N GLY A 48 -0.48 4.07 -17.27
CA GLY A 48 -0.72 2.97 -18.21
C GLY A 48 -2.16 2.48 -18.28
N GLY A 49 -3.13 3.34 -18.00
CA GLY A 49 -4.55 2.99 -17.94
C GLY A 49 -4.95 2.23 -16.67
N GLN A 50 -4.07 2.15 -15.68
CA GLN A 50 -4.29 1.50 -14.38
C GLN A 50 -4.26 2.50 -13.25
N ARG A 51 -5.02 2.22 -12.20
CA ARG A 51 -5.09 2.97 -10.95
C ARG A 51 -4.33 2.21 -9.88
N LEU A 52 -3.16 2.71 -9.54
CA LEU A 52 -2.25 2.12 -8.56
C LEU A 52 -2.45 2.82 -7.22
N PHE A 53 -2.41 2.09 -6.11
CA PHE A 53 -2.45 2.69 -4.78
C PHE A 53 -1.29 2.20 -3.91
N HIS A 54 -0.45 3.14 -3.50
CA HIS A 54 0.66 2.94 -2.57
C HIS A 54 0.32 3.64 -1.25
N PRO A 55 -0.01 2.92 -0.17
CA PRO A 55 -0.47 3.53 1.07
C PRO A 55 0.65 4.13 1.92
N GLY A 56 1.93 3.91 1.56
CA GLY A 56 3.06 4.20 2.45
C GLY A 56 3.06 3.23 3.64
N ASP A 57 3.36 3.76 4.83
CA ASP A 57 3.35 3.04 6.10
C ASP A 57 2.00 3.20 6.82
N ALA A 58 0.92 2.98 6.09
CA ALA A 58 -0.43 3.07 6.60
C ALA A 58 -1.33 1.99 6.01
N ILE A 59 -2.47 1.79 6.65
CA ILE A 59 -3.59 0.99 6.17
C ILE A 59 -4.81 1.88 5.98
N SER A 60 -4.59 3.09 5.44
CA SER A 60 -5.65 4.03 5.12
C SER A 60 -6.39 3.54 3.89
N GLU A 61 -7.71 3.36 4.01
CA GLU A 61 -8.57 2.99 2.90
C GLU A 61 -8.76 4.18 1.94
N THR A 62 -9.13 3.89 0.72
CA THR A 62 -9.56 4.88 -0.26
C THR A 62 -10.94 4.50 -0.78
N GLU A 63 -11.81 5.49 -0.95
CA GLU A 63 -13.14 5.30 -1.56
C GLU A 63 -13.07 5.19 -3.10
N GLN A 64 -11.92 5.48 -3.68
CA GLN A 64 -11.73 5.44 -5.13
C GLN A 64 -11.33 4.04 -5.57
N ASP A 65 -11.76 3.67 -6.78
CA ASP A 65 -11.38 2.39 -7.38
C ASP A 65 -9.86 2.26 -7.55
N VAL A 66 -9.35 1.06 -7.26
CA VAL A 66 -7.94 0.68 -7.36
C VAL A 66 -7.82 -0.61 -8.18
N ASP A 67 -6.92 -0.62 -9.16
CA ASP A 67 -6.63 -1.81 -9.97
C ASP A 67 -5.46 -2.62 -9.38
N VAL A 68 -4.49 -1.93 -8.78
CA VAL A 68 -3.33 -2.54 -8.11
C VAL A 68 -3.09 -1.88 -6.77
N LEU A 69 -3.14 -2.64 -5.69
CA LEU A 69 -2.78 -2.21 -4.35
C LEU A 69 -1.37 -2.69 -3.98
N PHE A 70 -0.53 -1.78 -3.49
CA PHE A 70 0.74 -2.13 -2.86
C PHE A 70 0.52 -2.35 -1.36
N VAL A 71 0.73 -3.58 -0.87
CA VAL A 71 0.47 -3.99 0.53
C VAL A 71 1.76 -4.02 1.33
N PRO A 72 1.91 -3.26 2.44
CA PRO A 72 3.13 -3.23 3.27
C PRO A 72 3.23 -4.46 4.17
N VAL A 73 3.70 -5.58 3.63
CA VAL A 73 3.50 -6.94 4.20
C VAL A 73 4.35 -7.30 5.40
N SER A 74 5.48 -6.65 5.66
CA SER A 74 6.35 -6.96 6.81
C SER A 74 6.53 -5.78 7.76
N ALA A 75 5.54 -4.92 7.82
CA ALA A 75 5.55 -3.77 8.71
C ALA A 75 5.44 -4.19 10.19
N PRO A 76 6.37 -3.79 11.06
CA PRO A 76 6.38 -4.24 12.45
C PRO A 76 5.21 -3.70 13.28
N TRP A 77 4.49 -2.71 12.77
CA TRP A 77 3.31 -2.10 13.38
C TRP A 77 1.99 -2.82 13.00
N ALA A 78 2.02 -3.81 12.11
CA ALA A 78 0.83 -4.49 11.64
C ALA A 78 0.88 -6.00 11.88
N ALA A 79 -0.26 -6.57 12.28
CA ALA A 79 -0.47 -8.00 12.23
C ALA A 79 -1.03 -8.41 10.85
N SER A 80 -0.81 -9.67 10.44
CA SER A 80 -1.33 -10.21 9.16
C SER A 80 -2.83 -9.93 8.98
N ARG A 81 -3.62 -10.03 10.06
CA ARG A 81 -5.06 -9.72 10.04
C ARG A 81 -5.33 -8.31 9.51
N HIS A 82 -4.63 -7.30 10.01
CA HIS A 82 -4.87 -5.91 9.62
C HIS A 82 -4.57 -5.69 8.13
N LEU A 83 -3.53 -6.31 7.62
CA LEU A 83 -3.11 -6.19 6.22
C LEU A 83 -4.04 -6.93 5.26
N ILE A 84 -4.52 -8.10 5.66
CA ILE A 84 -5.52 -8.87 4.90
C ILE A 84 -6.86 -8.13 4.87
N ASP A 85 -7.32 -7.63 6.01
CA ASP A 85 -8.57 -6.87 6.10
C ASP A 85 -8.48 -5.57 5.28
N PHE A 86 -7.35 -4.87 5.33
CA PHE A 86 -7.08 -3.69 4.51
C PHE A 86 -7.14 -4.01 3.00
N ALA A 87 -6.44 -5.04 2.55
CA ALA A 87 -6.46 -5.44 1.14
C ALA A 87 -7.88 -5.78 0.66
N ARG A 88 -8.66 -6.47 1.51
CA ARG A 88 -10.07 -6.79 1.22
C ARG A 88 -10.98 -5.58 1.20
N ALA A 89 -10.72 -4.58 2.05
CA ALA A 89 -11.48 -3.33 2.10
C ALA A 89 -11.23 -2.46 0.87
N VAL A 90 -9.98 -2.37 0.39
CA VAL A 90 -9.62 -1.65 -0.84
C VAL A 90 -10.19 -2.31 -2.09
N LYS A 91 -10.39 -3.63 -2.07
CA LYS A 91 -10.99 -4.42 -3.18
C LYS A 91 -10.23 -4.38 -4.50
N ALA A 92 -8.93 -4.05 -4.48
CA ALA A 92 -8.12 -4.10 -5.68
C ALA A 92 -8.04 -5.55 -6.21
N PRO A 93 -8.26 -5.81 -7.51
CA PRO A 93 -8.14 -7.17 -8.06
C PRO A 93 -6.72 -7.72 -7.92
N ARG A 94 -5.70 -6.87 -7.94
CA ARG A 94 -4.29 -7.26 -7.79
C ARG A 94 -3.65 -6.57 -6.60
N ASN A 95 -2.93 -7.34 -5.79
CA ASN A 95 -2.27 -6.88 -4.56
C ASN A 95 -0.81 -7.28 -4.61
N VAL A 96 0.10 -6.31 -4.51
CA VAL A 96 1.54 -6.51 -4.63
C VAL A 96 2.21 -6.26 -3.29
N ALA A 97 3.06 -7.18 -2.86
CA ALA A 97 3.86 -7.01 -1.65
C ALA A 97 4.86 -5.87 -1.78
N ILE A 98 4.87 -4.97 -0.81
CA ILE A 98 5.91 -3.98 -0.57
C ILE A 98 6.33 -4.02 0.90
N HIS A 99 7.35 -3.23 1.28
CA HIS A 99 7.84 -3.18 2.67
C HIS A 99 8.19 -4.60 3.18
N ASP A 100 8.86 -5.41 2.36
CA ASP A 100 8.94 -6.85 2.54
C ASP A 100 10.32 -7.37 3.00
N ARG A 101 11.23 -6.46 3.40
CA ARG A 101 12.61 -6.81 3.77
C ARG A 101 12.84 -7.01 5.28
N ILE A 102 11.83 -6.79 6.12
CA ILE A 102 11.97 -6.95 7.57
C ILE A 102 11.83 -8.41 7.99
N TYR A 103 10.94 -9.16 7.35
CA TYR A 103 10.76 -10.58 7.63
C TYR A 103 11.88 -11.41 7.01
N SER A 104 12.26 -12.49 7.68
CA SER A 104 13.04 -13.57 7.07
C SER A 104 12.23 -14.23 5.95
N GLU A 105 12.89 -15.04 5.12
CA GLU A 105 12.19 -15.84 4.09
C GLU A 105 11.07 -16.71 4.69
N ALA A 106 11.32 -17.32 5.86
CA ALA A 106 10.31 -18.11 6.56
C ALA A 106 9.11 -17.25 7.01
N GLY A 107 9.37 -16.06 7.56
CA GLY A 107 8.32 -15.11 7.95
C GLY A 107 7.49 -14.65 6.75
N SER A 108 8.15 -14.33 5.65
CA SER A 108 7.48 -13.96 4.40
C SER A 108 6.61 -15.11 3.86
N ALA A 109 7.12 -16.33 3.86
CA ALA A 109 6.36 -17.51 3.41
C ALA A 109 5.10 -17.76 4.27
N ILE A 110 5.19 -17.52 5.59
CA ILE A 110 4.03 -17.62 6.49
C ILE A 110 2.97 -16.57 6.11
N PHE A 111 3.38 -15.31 5.95
CA PHE A 111 2.45 -14.24 5.55
C PHE A 111 1.82 -14.52 4.18
N ASP A 112 2.62 -14.90 3.19
CA ASP A 112 2.15 -15.22 1.83
C ASP A 112 1.15 -16.38 1.84
N SER A 113 1.39 -17.40 2.66
CA SER A 113 0.42 -18.49 2.88
C SER A 113 -0.90 -17.98 3.46
N GLN A 114 -0.84 -17.09 4.46
CA GLN A 114 -2.03 -16.55 5.10
C GLN A 114 -2.84 -15.67 4.15
N ILE A 115 -2.23 -14.70 3.47
CA ILE A 115 -2.96 -13.79 2.58
C ILE A 115 -3.58 -14.54 1.41
N ASN A 116 -2.90 -15.56 0.87
CA ASN A 116 -3.41 -16.42 -0.20
C ASN A 116 -4.57 -17.34 0.22
N MET A 117 -4.82 -17.53 1.51
CA MET A 117 -6.03 -18.21 2.00
C MET A 117 -7.28 -17.33 1.93
N PHE A 118 -7.13 -16.01 1.93
CA PHE A 118 -8.26 -15.08 2.11
C PHE A 118 -8.57 -14.23 0.88
N LEU A 119 -7.57 -13.69 0.18
CA LEU A 119 -7.80 -12.79 -0.96
C LEU A 119 -8.54 -13.48 -2.12
N PRO A 120 -8.23 -14.72 -2.53
CA PRO A 120 -8.98 -15.38 -3.61
C PRO A 120 -10.46 -15.55 -3.32
N LYS A 121 -10.87 -15.69 -2.05
CA LYS A 121 -12.28 -15.75 -1.64
C LYS A 121 -13.04 -14.43 -1.89
N ALA A 122 -12.31 -13.33 -2.03
CA ALA A 122 -12.83 -12.02 -2.37
C ALA A 122 -12.62 -11.66 -3.87
N GLY A 123 -12.16 -12.62 -4.69
CA GLY A 123 -11.85 -12.37 -6.11
C GLY A 123 -10.58 -11.54 -6.33
N GLN A 124 -9.67 -11.54 -5.37
CA GLN A 124 -8.43 -10.77 -5.40
C GLN A 124 -7.22 -11.71 -5.51
N GLU A 125 -6.17 -11.25 -6.19
CA GLU A 125 -4.90 -11.96 -6.31
C GLU A 125 -3.82 -11.26 -5.50
N TYR A 126 -2.80 -12.01 -5.07
CA TYR A 126 -1.65 -11.50 -4.35
C TYR A 126 -0.35 -11.93 -5.03
N PHE A 127 0.59 -11.01 -5.15
CA PHE A 127 1.88 -11.20 -5.79
C PHE A 127 3.02 -10.72 -4.89
N ARG A 128 4.05 -11.55 -4.75
CA ARG A 128 5.37 -11.13 -4.27
C ARG A 128 6.31 -11.17 -5.44
N LEU A 129 6.67 -10.01 -5.97
CA LEU A 129 7.58 -9.91 -7.09
C LEU A 129 9.04 -10.05 -6.59
N LYS A 130 9.87 -10.67 -7.40
CA LYS A 130 11.33 -10.65 -7.23
C LYS A 130 11.91 -9.44 -7.96
N ASP A 131 13.11 -9.04 -7.57
CA ASP A 131 13.81 -7.94 -8.24
C ASP A 131 13.87 -8.18 -9.76
N GLY A 132 13.41 -7.20 -10.55
CA GLY A 132 13.36 -7.28 -11.99
C GLY A 132 12.16 -8.03 -12.59
N GLN A 133 11.19 -8.44 -11.79
CA GLN A 133 9.91 -8.98 -12.28
C GLN A 133 8.87 -7.87 -12.43
N ASP A 134 8.06 -7.97 -13.47
CA ASP A 134 6.86 -7.15 -13.69
C ASP A 134 5.58 -7.93 -13.35
N LEU A 135 4.48 -7.16 -13.17
CA LEU A 135 3.12 -7.67 -12.94
C LEU A 135 2.53 -8.28 -14.22
#